data_569adc592d34284ea0143d6792a498d9
#
_entry.id   569adc592d34284ea0143d6792a498d9
#
_cell.length_a   1.000
_cell.length_b   1.000
_cell.length_c   1.000
_cell.angle_alpha   90.00
_cell.angle_beta   90.00
_cell.angle_gamma   90.00
#
_symmetry.space_group_name_H-M   'P 1'
#
loop_
_entity.id
_entity.type
_entity.pdbx_description
1 polymer ?
#
loop_
_entity_poly.entity_id
_entity_poly.type
_entity_poly.pdbx_seq_one_letter_code
_entity_poly.pdbx_strand_id
1 'polypeptide(L)'
;MVPERAWQATLGVETRPTPGVFVSAEGFYKRLYNLIVRTDAVETVGGVTRQQILDNAGTGRVFGLELLVRKELTERFFGWIAYTFSRSDRIDRPGEARRLFDFDQTHNLTAIASYKLGGGWQVGGRLRIISGNPDTPVVGARYLANFDAYLPIYGATNSLRVPAFHQLDVRVDKTWTFDGWMLDLYLDVLNAYNHRALEGSVYSYDFSQHAYFEGLPVIPTLGLKGSF
;
A
#
# COMPACT_ATOMS: atom_id res chain seq x y z
N MET A 1 3.03 25.69 17.77
CA MET A 1 3.13 24.85 16.56
C MET A 1 2.73 25.67 15.33
N VAL A 2 3.37 25.41 14.18
CA VAL A 2 3.02 26.05 12.90
C VAL A 2 2.42 25.00 11.96
N PRO A 3 1.63 25.40 10.93
CA PRO A 3 1.07 24.46 9.98
C PRO A 3 2.17 23.71 9.21
N GLU A 4 1.94 22.42 8.98
CA GLU A 4 2.73 21.63 8.02
C GLU A 4 2.54 22.19 6.61
N ARG A 5 3.59 22.14 5.80
CA ARG A 5 3.59 22.67 4.44
C ARG A 5 4.12 21.63 3.45
N ALA A 6 3.62 21.67 2.24
CA ALA A 6 4.12 20.87 1.14
C ALA A 6 4.25 21.71 -0.12
N TRP A 7 5.32 21.46 -0.89
CA TRP A 7 5.47 21.88 -2.27
C TRP A 7 5.53 20.63 -3.14
N GLN A 8 4.84 20.66 -4.28
CA GLN A 8 4.79 19.54 -5.19
C GLN A 8 4.92 20.02 -6.63
N ALA A 9 5.64 19.25 -7.45
CA ALA A 9 5.69 19.38 -8.89
C ALA A 9 5.44 18.01 -9.52
N THR A 10 4.70 18.00 -10.63
CA THR A 10 4.43 16.83 -11.46
C THR A 10 4.67 17.18 -12.92
N LEU A 11 5.17 16.19 -13.67
CA LEU A 11 5.32 16.29 -15.11
C LEU A 11 4.92 14.94 -15.72
N GLY A 12 4.00 14.97 -16.66
CA GLY A 12 3.49 13.76 -17.27
C GLY A 12 3.38 13.87 -18.80
N VAL A 13 3.34 12.72 -19.43
CA VAL A 13 3.06 12.55 -20.85
C VAL A 13 2.00 11.48 -21.05
N GLU A 14 1.06 11.76 -21.94
CA GLU A 14 0.02 10.83 -22.34
C GLU A 14 0.05 10.64 -23.86
N THR A 15 -0.19 9.42 -24.30
CA THR A 15 -0.21 9.11 -25.74
C THR A 15 -1.18 7.97 -26.05
N ARG A 16 -1.61 7.91 -27.31
CA ARG A 16 -2.35 6.79 -27.88
C ARG A 16 -1.58 6.23 -29.06
N PRO A 17 -0.60 5.33 -28.82
CA PRO A 17 0.28 4.82 -29.87
C PRO A 17 -0.45 4.01 -30.96
N THR A 18 -1.58 3.41 -30.58
CA THR A 18 -2.48 2.72 -31.54
C THR A 18 -3.94 2.91 -31.10
N PRO A 19 -4.92 2.74 -32.01
CA PRO A 19 -6.34 2.83 -31.65
C PRO A 19 -6.68 1.91 -30.46
N GLY A 20 -7.35 2.50 -29.45
CA GLY A 20 -7.78 1.81 -28.25
C GLY A 20 -6.65 1.42 -27.29
N VAL A 21 -5.43 1.94 -27.44
CA VAL A 21 -4.35 1.83 -26.45
C VAL A 21 -4.00 3.21 -25.93
N PHE A 22 -4.14 3.39 -24.62
CA PHE A 22 -3.74 4.59 -23.90
C PHE A 22 -2.52 4.29 -23.04
N VAL A 23 -1.53 5.17 -23.05
CA VAL A 23 -0.33 5.10 -22.23
C VAL A 23 -0.11 6.44 -21.57
N SER A 24 0.12 6.45 -20.26
CA SER A 24 0.57 7.63 -19.52
C SER A 24 1.80 7.32 -18.68
N ALA A 25 2.66 8.30 -18.53
CA ALA A 25 3.79 8.29 -17.63
C ALA A 25 3.87 9.65 -16.93
N GLU A 26 3.91 9.65 -15.59
CA GLU A 26 3.98 10.87 -14.79
C GLU A 26 5.08 10.74 -13.73
N GLY A 27 6.00 11.71 -13.70
CA GLY A 27 6.99 11.86 -12.65
C GLY A 27 6.53 12.92 -11.65
N PHE A 28 6.73 12.69 -10.37
CA PHE A 28 6.36 13.62 -9.32
C PHE A 28 7.46 13.78 -8.26
N TYR A 29 7.52 14.97 -7.69
CA TYR A 29 8.36 15.28 -6.54
C TYR A 29 7.59 16.15 -5.56
N LYS A 30 7.60 15.79 -4.27
CA LYS A 30 6.97 16.52 -3.19
C LYS A 30 7.98 16.75 -2.06
N ARG A 31 8.09 17.98 -1.60
CA ARG A 31 8.87 18.36 -0.43
C ARG A 31 7.95 18.74 0.72
N LEU A 32 8.23 18.21 1.90
CA LEU A 32 7.45 18.42 3.12
C LEU A 32 8.27 19.20 4.13
N TYR A 33 7.63 20.14 4.81
CA TYR A 33 8.24 21.04 5.76
C TYR A 33 7.40 21.15 7.02
N ASN A 34 8.03 21.44 8.14
CA ASN A 34 7.38 21.66 9.43
C ASN A 34 6.57 20.44 9.88
N LEU A 35 7.01 19.23 9.53
CA LEU A 35 6.33 18.01 9.97
C LEU A 35 6.38 17.93 11.49
N ILE A 36 5.25 17.54 12.08
CA ILE A 36 5.12 17.37 13.53
C ILE A 36 5.84 16.08 13.91
N VAL A 37 6.79 16.19 14.80
CA VAL A 37 7.62 15.11 15.31
C VAL A 37 7.68 15.13 16.82
N ARG A 38 7.99 14.01 17.45
CA ARG A 38 8.24 13.96 18.89
C ARG A 38 9.56 14.65 19.22
N THR A 39 9.57 15.37 20.32
CA THR A 39 10.77 16.03 20.84
C THR A 39 10.94 15.83 22.33
N ASP A 40 12.18 15.84 22.79
CA ASP A 40 12.53 15.84 24.21
C ASP A 40 12.94 17.25 24.69
N ALA A 41 12.70 18.26 23.85
CA ALA A 41 13.00 19.65 24.20
C ALA A 41 12.17 20.12 25.41
N VAL A 42 12.71 21.04 26.16
CA VAL A 42 11.99 21.73 27.26
C VAL A 42 11.70 23.16 26.88
N GLU A 43 10.50 23.60 27.19
CA GLU A 43 10.03 24.96 26.95
C GLU A 43 9.74 25.64 28.28
N THR A 44 10.15 26.89 28.42
CA THR A 44 9.83 27.71 29.61
C THR A 44 8.78 28.76 29.23
N VAL A 45 7.57 28.58 29.74
CA VAL A 45 6.44 29.52 29.52
C VAL A 45 6.00 30.08 30.86
N GLY A 46 6.08 31.42 31.00
CA GLY A 46 5.70 32.11 32.25
C GLY A 46 6.55 31.72 33.47
N GLY A 47 7.81 31.35 33.27
CA GLY A 47 8.69 30.92 34.36
C GLY A 47 8.55 29.45 34.77
N VAL A 48 7.63 28.68 34.14
CA VAL A 48 7.42 27.25 34.37
C VAL A 48 8.07 26.46 33.22
N THR A 49 9.01 25.60 33.54
CA THR A 49 9.65 24.70 32.59
C THR A 49 8.75 23.49 32.38
N ARG A 50 8.38 23.22 31.11
CA ARG A 50 7.58 22.08 30.68
C ARG A 50 8.31 21.30 29.61
N GLN A 51 8.15 19.98 29.59
CA GLN A 51 8.62 19.16 28.49
C GLN A 51 7.72 19.39 27.28
N GLN A 52 8.31 19.76 26.17
CA GLN A 52 7.63 19.83 24.88
C GLN A 52 7.54 18.40 24.32
N ILE A 53 6.32 17.94 24.00
CA ILE A 53 6.10 16.58 23.50
C ILE A 53 6.24 16.54 21.98
N LEU A 54 5.85 17.61 21.29
CA LEU A 54 5.80 17.72 19.84
C LEU A 54 6.46 19.02 19.37
N ASP A 55 7.12 18.96 18.21
CA ASP A 55 7.76 20.07 17.54
C ASP A 55 7.52 19.99 16.02
N ASN A 56 7.71 21.11 15.29
CA ASN A 56 7.62 21.21 13.84
C ASN A 56 9.01 21.11 13.16
N ALA A 57 9.93 20.32 13.71
CA ALA A 57 11.29 20.21 13.20
C ALA A 57 11.44 19.23 12.02
N GLY A 58 10.44 18.40 11.78
CA GLY A 58 10.49 17.35 10.78
C GLY A 58 10.43 17.86 9.34
N THR A 59 11.14 17.17 8.45
CA THR A 59 11.09 17.39 7.01
C THR A 59 10.93 16.06 6.26
N GLY A 60 10.46 16.13 5.02
CA GLY A 60 10.32 14.93 4.21
C GLY A 60 10.37 15.21 2.73
N ARG A 61 10.44 14.15 1.96
CA ARG A 61 10.25 14.18 0.52
C ARG A 61 9.54 12.93 0.05
N VAL A 62 8.78 13.06 -1.02
CA VAL A 62 8.21 11.96 -1.76
C VAL A 62 8.53 12.19 -3.23
N PHE A 63 9.00 11.17 -3.92
CA PHE A 63 9.23 11.23 -5.36
C PHE A 63 8.94 9.89 -6.00
N GLY A 64 8.58 9.92 -7.25
CA GLY A 64 8.24 8.69 -7.93
C GLY A 64 7.87 8.87 -9.40
N LEU A 65 7.46 7.75 -9.98
CA LEU A 65 7.01 7.60 -11.35
C LEU A 65 5.74 6.75 -11.37
N GLU A 66 4.73 7.21 -12.06
CA GLU A 66 3.49 6.47 -12.32
C GLU A 66 3.41 6.13 -13.80
N LEU A 67 3.11 4.88 -14.10
CA LEU A 67 2.93 4.36 -15.44
C LEU A 67 1.57 3.70 -15.56
N LEU A 68 0.82 4.01 -16.60
CA LEU A 68 -0.43 3.35 -16.93
C LEU A 68 -0.43 2.95 -18.40
N VAL A 69 -0.72 1.68 -18.65
CA VAL A 69 -1.03 1.16 -19.98
C VAL A 69 -2.44 0.59 -19.93
N ARG A 70 -3.34 1.10 -20.74
CA ARG A 70 -4.74 0.66 -20.82
C ARG A 70 -5.11 0.31 -22.25
N LYS A 71 -5.62 -0.91 -22.43
CA LYS A 71 -6.36 -1.29 -23.64
C LYS A 71 -7.84 -1.03 -23.38
N GLU A 72 -8.42 -0.14 -24.15
CA GLU A 72 -9.86 0.17 -24.10
C GLU A 72 -10.67 -1.07 -24.48
N LEU A 73 -11.91 -1.10 -24.02
CA LEU A 73 -12.79 -2.22 -24.29
C LEU A 73 -12.96 -2.42 -25.81
N THR A 74 -12.56 -3.59 -26.27
CA THR A 74 -12.86 -4.10 -27.60
C THR A 74 -14.07 -5.03 -27.54
N GLU A 75 -14.42 -5.67 -28.65
CA GLU A 75 -15.49 -6.68 -28.64
C GLU A 75 -15.25 -7.80 -27.61
N ARG A 76 -13.98 -8.17 -27.38
CA ARG A 76 -13.62 -9.33 -26.54
C ARG A 76 -12.70 -9.01 -25.37
N PHE A 77 -11.85 -7.99 -25.47
CA PHE A 77 -10.79 -7.75 -24.49
C PHE A 77 -10.87 -6.35 -23.89
N PHE A 78 -10.67 -6.29 -22.59
CA PHE A 78 -10.39 -5.08 -21.81
C PHE A 78 -9.25 -5.36 -20.84
N GLY A 79 -8.37 -4.40 -20.60
CA GLY A 79 -7.35 -4.56 -19.58
C GLY A 79 -6.51 -3.32 -19.37
N TRP A 80 -5.84 -3.25 -18.21
CA TRP A 80 -4.86 -2.22 -17.92
C TRP A 80 -3.82 -2.71 -16.92
N ILE A 81 -2.66 -2.08 -16.97
CA ILE A 81 -1.57 -2.25 -16.02
C ILE A 81 -1.20 -0.87 -15.50
N ALA A 82 -1.25 -0.69 -14.20
CA ALA A 82 -0.74 0.50 -13.50
C ALA A 82 0.45 0.10 -12.64
N TYR A 83 1.52 0.86 -12.73
CA TYR A 83 2.70 0.69 -11.93
C TYR A 83 3.13 2.02 -11.34
N THR A 84 3.33 2.04 -10.02
CA THR A 84 3.88 3.19 -9.30
C THR A 84 5.19 2.79 -8.65
N PHE A 85 6.24 3.51 -8.98
CA PHE A 85 7.44 3.60 -8.15
C PHE A 85 7.33 4.85 -7.30
N SER A 86 7.40 4.73 -5.99
CA SER A 86 7.32 5.85 -5.06
C SER A 86 8.28 5.65 -3.89
N ARG A 87 9.04 6.67 -3.56
CA ARG A 87 9.86 6.68 -2.36
C ARG A 87 9.49 7.86 -1.48
N SER A 88 9.13 7.55 -0.24
CA SER A 88 8.79 8.53 0.79
C SER A 88 9.77 8.42 1.95
N ASP A 89 10.47 9.48 2.25
CA ASP A 89 11.41 9.51 3.37
C ASP A 89 11.26 10.76 4.24
N ARG A 90 11.75 10.67 5.47
CA ARG A 90 11.65 11.68 6.52
C ARG A 90 13.00 11.90 7.19
N ILE A 91 13.18 13.13 7.70
CA ILE A 91 14.17 13.51 8.69
C ILE A 91 13.37 14.06 9.85
N ASP A 92 13.41 13.39 11.00
CA ASP A 92 12.58 13.78 12.14
C ASP A 92 13.16 15.01 12.83
N ARG A 93 14.50 15.14 12.92
CA ARG A 93 15.17 16.31 13.50
C ARG A 93 16.36 16.76 12.63
N PRO A 94 16.69 18.04 12.63
CA PRO A 94 17.89 18.53 11.95
C PRO A 94 19.15 17.77 12.40
N GLY A 95 19.90 17.25 11.44
CA GLY A 95 21.12 16.47 11.69
C GLY A 95 20.91 14.97 11.86
N GLU A 96 19.69 14.49 11.98
CA GLU A 96 19.41 13.06 12.00
C GLU A 96 19.48 12.42 10.62
N ALA A 97 19.71 11.09 10.62
CA ALA A 97 19.71 10.32 9.41
C ALA A 97 18.31 10.26 8.76
N ARG A 98 18.29 10.27 7.44
CA ARG A 98 17.06 10.08 6.67
C ARG A 98 16.56 8.65 6.83
N ARG A 99 15.28 8.49 7.18
CA ARG A 99 14.60 7.20 7.29
C ARG A 99 13.44 7.10 6.29
N LEU A 100 13.01 5.89 6.00
CA LEU A 100 11.77 5.67 5.25
C LEU A 100 10.57 6.13 6.06
N PHE A 101 9.55 6.62 5.38
CA PHE A 101 8.25 6.88 6.00
C PHE A 101 7.53 5.56 6.27
N ASP A 102 6.75 5.49 7.33
CA ASP A 102 6.10 4.28 7.84
C ASP A 102 5.18 3.60 6.81
N PHE A 103 4.64 4.37 5.87
CA PHE A 103 3.78 3.89 4.77
C PHE A 103 4.46 3.98 3.40
N ASP A 104 5.80 3.90 3.34
CA ASP A 104 6.50 3.84 2.06
C ASP A 104 6.26 2.49 1.38
N GLN A 105 5.50 2.49 0.30
CA GLN A 105 5.32 1.36 -0.60
C GLN A 105 6.06 1.65 -1.91
N THR A 106 7.34 1.27 -1.96
CA THR A 106 8.23 1.65 -3.06
C THR A 106 7.73 1.18 -4.43
N HIS A 107 7.13 0.00 -4.50
CA HIS A 107 6.59 -0.58 -5.73
C HIS A 107 5.13 -0.97 -5.52
N ASN A 108 4.27 -0.52 -6.42
CA ASN A 108 2.86 -0.90 -6.47
C ASN A 108 2.49 -1.21 -7.92
N LEU A 109 2.21 -2.47 -8.20
CA LEU A 109 1.74 -2.95 -9.50
C LEU A 109 0.32 -3.48 -9.36
N THR A 110 -0.57 -3.00 -10.21
CA THR A 110 -1.90 -3.58 -10.39
C THR A 110 -2.13 -3.84 -11.87
N ALA A 111 -2.54 -5.06 -12.19
CA ALA A 111 -2.94 -5.44 -13.55
C ALA A 111 -4.34 -6.04 -13.51
N ILE A 112 -5.20 -5.60 -14.42
CA ILE A 112 -6.55 -6.15 -14.61
C ILE A 112 -6.71 -6.53 -16.08
N ALA A 113 -7.27 -7.70 -16.32
CA ALA A 113 -7.64 -8.12 -17.65
C ALA A 113 -8.98 -8.85 -17.62
N SER A 114 -9.76 -8.71 -18.69
CA SER A 114 -11.02 -9.39 -18.90
C SER A 114 -11.15 -9.79 -20.36
N TYR A 115 -11.59 -11.01 -20.63
CA TYR A 115 -11.75 -11.56 -21.98
C TYR A 115 -13.07 -12.30 -22.14
N LYS A 116 -13.83 -11.93 -23.19
CA LYS A 116 -15.06 -12.61 -23.58
C LYS A 116 -14.73 -13.80 -24.48
N LEU A 117 -14.96 -15.01 -23.97
CA LEU A 117 -14.69 -16.26 -24.67
C LEU A 117 -15.74 -16.56 -25.77
N GLY A 118 -16.90 -15.89 -25.72
CA GLY A 118 -18.05 -16.18 -26.55
C GLY A 118 -19.10 -17.05 -25.85
N GLY A 119 -20.28 -17.17 -26.49
CA GLY A 119 -21.38 -17.92 -25.89
C GLY A 119 -21.81 -17.44 -24.50
N GLY A 120 -21.61 -16.16 -24.16
CA GLY A 120 -21.93 -15.61 -22.84
C GLY A 120 -20.88 -15.89 -21.75
N TRP A 121 -19.74 -16.49 -22.07
CA TRP A 121 -18.63 -16.68 -21.12
C TRP A 121 -17.66 -15.51 -21.14
N GLN A 122 -17.26 -15.08 -19.94
CA GLN A 122 -16.21 -14.09 -19.72
C GLN A 122 -15.29 -14.56 -18.59
N VAL A 123 -13.99 -14.35 -18.75
CA VAL A 123 -13.00 -14.57 -17.71
C VAL A 123 -12.28 -13.26 -17.43
N GLY A 124 -12.03 -12.98 -16.17
CA GLY A 124 -11.28 -11.82 -15.72
C GLY A 124 -10.31 -12.17 -14.63
N GLY A 125 -9.32 -11.31 -14.44
CA GLY A 125 -8.36 -11.44 -13.37
C GLY A 125 -7.80 -10.09 -12.94
N ARG A 126 -7.38 -10.03 -11.67
CA ARG A 126 -6.69 -8.90 -11.07
C ARG A 126 -5.45 -9.39 -10.33
N LEU A 127 -4.29 -8.96 -10.78
CA LEU A 127 -3.02 -9.18 -10.10
C LEU A 127 -2.62 -7.89 -9.37
N ARG A 128 -2.24 -8.01 -8.10
CA ARG A 128 -1.64 -6.94 -7.30
C ARG A 128 -0.31 -7.40 -6.74
N ILE A 129 0.71 -6.54 -6.82
CA ILE A 129 2.03 -6.76 -6.20
C ILE A 129 2.43 -5.44 -5.57
N ILE A 130 2.62 -5.42 -4.25
CA ILE A 130 2.89 -4.20 -3.49
C ILE A 130 4.06 -4.46 -2.54
N SER A 131 5.06 -3.59 -2.53
CA SER A 131 6.15 -3.64 -1.55
C SER A 131 5.58 -3.55 -0.14
N GLY A 132 6.08 -4.38 0.76
CA GLY A 132 5.73 -4.30 2.17
C GLY A 132 6.09 -2.95 2.78
N ASN A 133 5.36 -2.55 3.81
CA ASN A 133 5.64 -1.34 4.57
C ASN A 133 6.98 -1.47 5.32
N PRO A 134 7.68 -0.34 5.54
CA PRO A 134 8.82 -0.31 6.45
C PRO A 134 8.41 -0.74 7.86
N ASP A 135 9.30 -1.41 8.55
CA ASP A 135 9.12 -1.89 9.92
C ASP A 135 10.37 -1.62 10.76
N THR A 136 10.17 -1.40 12.04
CA THR A 136 11.24 -1.19 13.01
C THR A 136 11.48 -2.48 13.80
N PRO A 137 12.63 -3.16 13.63
CA PRO A 137 12.87 -4.42 14.29
C PRO A 137 12.97 -4.24 15.80
N VAL A 138 12.44 -5.20 16.54
CA VAL A 138 12.81 -5.39 17.95
C VAL A 138 14.09 -6.22 17.98
N VAL A 139 15.16 -5.65 18.53
CA VAL A 139 16.50 -6.26 18.58
C VAL A 139 16.82 -6.89 19.92
N GLY A 140 15.93 -6.74 20.89
CA GLY A 140 16.05 -7.32 22.23
C GLY A 140 14.94 -6.84 23.16
N ALA A 141 14.99 -7.24 24.42
CA ALA A 141 14.06 -6.78 25.43
C ALA A 141 14.78 -6.60 26.77
N ARG A 142 14.23 -5.73 27.62
CA ARG A 142 14.67 -5.50 28.98
C ARG A 142 13.55 -5.84 29.97
N TYR A 143 13.81 -6.75 30.89
CA TYR A 143 12.87 -7.09 31.96
C TYR A 143 12.84 -5.99 33.05
N LEU A 144 11.65 -5.57 33.42
CA LEU A 144 11.38 -4.62 34.50
C LEU A 144 10.77 -5.36 35.68
N ALA A 145 11.59 -5.73 36.64
CA ALA A 145 11.19 -6.52 37.82
C ALA A 145 10.05 -5.85 38.63
N ASN A 146 10.02 -4.52 38.73
CA ASN A 146 8.99 -3.78 39.46
C ASN A 146 7.60 -3.87 38.85
N PHE A 147 7.50 -4.21 37.53
CA PHE A 147 6.24 -4.27 36.78
C PHE A 147 5.96 -5.67 36.22
N ASP A 148 6.87 -6.64 36.50
CA ASP A 148 6.82 -7.98 35.89
C ASP A 148 6.54 -7.93 34.39
N ALA A 149 7.29 -7.10 33.68
CA ALA A 149 7.06 -6.83 32.24
C ALA A 149 8.36 -6.69 31.47
N TYR A 150 8.32 -7.06 30.21
CA TYR A 150 9.41 -6.80 29.26
C TYR A 150 9.14 -5.53 28.46
N LEU A 151 10.17 -4.71 28.28
CA LEU A 151 10.16 -3.58 27.34
C LEU A 151 10.99 -3.92 26.11
N PRO A 152 10.45 -3.73 24.90
CA PRO A 152 11.20 -3.96 23.67
C PRO A 152 12.34 -2.94 23.52
N ILE A 153 13.45 -3.41 23.00
CA ILE A 153 14.56 -2.59 22.52
C ILE A 153 14.45 -2.55 21.01
N TYR A 154 14.13 -1.38 20.46
CA TYR A 154 13.98 -1.19 19.02
C TYR A 154 15.33 -0.95 18.35
N GLY A 155 15.49 -1.49 17.16
CA GLY A 155 16.59 -1.18 16.26
C GLY A 155 16.40 0.16 15.53
N ALA A 156 17.09 0.34 14.41
CA ALA A 156 16.95 1.55 13.60
C ALA A 156 15.52 1.65 13.01
N THR A 157 14.92 2.82 13.14
CA THR A 157 13.53 3.07 12.69
C THR A 157 13.38 2.77 11.21
N ASN A 158 12.38 1.94 10.87
CA ASN A 158 12.03 1.58 9.50
C ASN A 158 13.18 0.96 8.70
N SER A 159 14.08 0.23 9.36
CA SER A 159 15.26 -0.39 8.74
C SER A 159 14.96 -1.72 8.07
N LEU A 160 13.83 -2.33 8.35
CA LEU A 160 13.32 -3.54 7.69
C LEU A 160 12.09 -3.23 6.86
N ARG A 161 11.62 -4.22 6.11
CA ARG A 161 10.31 -4.21 5.45
C ARG A 161 9.57 -5.51 5.74
N VAL A 162 8.28 -5.38 5.93
CA VAL A 162 7.37 -6.53 5.85
C VAL A 162 7.50 -7.14 4.45
N PRO A 163 7.40 -8.46 4.29
CA PRO A 163 7.38 -9.10 2.98
C PRO A 163 6.36 -8.49 2.02
N ALA A 164 6.67 -8.54 0.72
CA ALA A 164 5.80 -7.96 -0.29
C ALA A 164 4.44 -8.68 -0.34
N PHE A 165 3.39 -7.88 -0.42
CA PHE A 165 2.05 -8.38 -0.70
C PHE A 165 1.92 -8.72 -2.19
N HIS A 166 1.37 -9.90 -2.51
CA HIS A 166 0.92 -10.21 -3.86
C HIS A 166 -0.32 -11.11 -3.84
N GLN A 167 -1.23 -10.86 -4.76
CA GLN A 167 -2.51 -11.56 -4.81
C GLN A 167 -3.02 -11.57 -6.26
N LEU A 168 -3.53 -12.73 -6.66
CA LEU A 168 -4.28 -12.91 -7.91
C LEU A 168 -5.73 -13.24 -7.56
N ASP A 169 -6.64 -12.44 -8.07
CA ASP A 169 -8.08 -12.73 -8.03
C ASP A 169 -8.53 -13.14 -9.43
N VAL A 170 -9.38 -14.14 -9.53
CA VAL A 170 -9.89 -14.66 -10.80
C VAL A 170 -11.40 -14.70 -10.75
N ARG A 171 -12.04 -14.25 -11.83
CA ARG A 171 -13.48 -14.26 -11.97
C ARG A 171 -13.88 -14.90 -13.28
N VAL A 172 -14.90 -15.76 -13.21
CA VAL A 172 -15.55 -16.37 -14.38
C VAL A 172 -17.03 -16.02 -14.34
N ASP A 173 -17.53 -15.47 -15.42
CA ASP A 173 -18.93 -15.11 -15.58
C ASP A 173 -19.56 -15.93 -16.72
N LYS A 174 -20.82 -16.28 -16.53
CA LYS A 174 -21.68 -16.85 -17.56
C LYS A 174 -22.98 -16.09 -17.64
N THR A 175 -23.24 -15.45 -18.77
CA THR A 175 -24.48 -14.73 -19.06
C THR A 175 -25.34 -15.52 -20.01
N TRP A 176 -26.61 -15.64 -19.68
CA TRP A 176 -27.68 -16.10 -20.57
C TRP A 176 -28.61 -14.94 -20.85
N THR A 177 -28.89 -14.73 -22.12
CA THR A 177 -29.86 -13.72 -22.58
C THR A 177 -31.12 -14.44 -23.06
N PHE A 178 -32.23 -14.07 -22.45
CA PHE A 178 -33.58 -14.54 -22.78
C PHE A 178 -34.37 -13.39 -23.38
N ASP A 179 -35.58 -13.72 -23.85
CA ASP A 179 -36.50 -12.70 -24.31
C ASP A 179 -36.98 -11.82 -23.11
N GLY A 180 -36.56 -10.57 -23.08
CA GLY A 180 -36.93 -9.60 -22.04
C GLY A 180 -36.12 -9.63 -20.75
N TRP A 181 -35.19 -10.58 -20.54
CA TRP A 181 -34.36 -10.62 -19.33
C TRP A 181 -33.00 -11.32 -19.53
N MET A 182 -32.08 -11.09 -18.60
CA MET A 182 -30.75 -11.71 -18.58
C MET A 182 -30.49 -12.35 -17.23
N LEU A 183 -29.72 -13.46 -17.25
CA LEU A 183 -29.23 -14.15 -16.07
C LEU A 183 -27.71 -14.22 -16.12
N ASP A 184 -27.05 -13.68 -15.09
CA ASP A 184 -25.61 -13.76 -14.89
C ASP A 184 -25.32 -14.68 -13.71
N LEU A 185 -24.52 -15.70 -13.93
CA LEU A 185 -23.89 -16.53 -12.89
C LEU A 185 -22.41 -16.19 -12.88
N TYR A 186 -21.83 -15.95 -11.70
CA TYR A 186 -20.39 -15.72 -11.58
C TYR A 186 -19.76 -16.49 -10.42
N LEU A 187 -18.55 -16.92 -10.65
CA LEU A 187 -17.62 -17.40 -9.62
C LEU A 187 -16.46 -16.41 -9.52
N ASP A 188 -16.29 -15.81 -8.34
CA ASP A 188 -15.17 -14.93 -8.01
C ASP A 188 -14.29 -15.63 -6.96
N VAL A 189 -13.01 -15.77 -7.25
CA VAL A 189 -12.04 -16.43 -6.38
C VAL A 189 -10.99 -15.40 -5.99
N LEU A 190 -11.11 -14.85 -4.78
CA LEU A 190 -10.08 -14.00 -4.21
C LEU A 190 -8.89 -14.84 -3.78
N ASN A 191 -7.68 -14.32 -3.99
CA ASN A 191 -6.43 -14.98 -3.63
C ASN A 191 -6.33 -16.41 -4.22
N ALA A 192 -6.48 -16.54 -5.54
CA ALA A 192 -6.66 -17.80 -6.24
C ALA A 192 -5.52 -18.83 -6.02
N TYR A 193 -4.31 -18.39 -5.70
CA TYR A 193 -3.19 -19.27 -5.35
C TYR A 193 -2.89 -19.35 -3.85
N ASN A 194 -3.84 -18.84 -3.00
CA ASN A 194 -3.78 -18.92 -1.53
C ASN A 194 -2.45 -18.41 -0.94
N HIS A 195 -1.98 -17.26 -1.43
CA HIS A 195 -0.79 -16.64 -0.86
C HIS A 195 -1.11 -16.07 0.53
N ARG A 196 -0.28 -16.41 1.51
CA ARG A 196 -0.39 -15.90 2.87
C ARG A 196 0.33 -14.56 2.98
N ALA A 197 -0.37 -13.49 2.65
CA ALA A 197 0.16 -12.14 2.82
C ALA A 197 0.45 -11.88 4.30
N LEU A 198 1.61 -11.31 4.60
CA LEU A 198 2.00 -11.00 5.97
C LEU A 198 1.64 -9.53 6.26
N GLU A 199 0.75 -9.30 7.25
CA GLU A 199 0.15 -7.98 7.47
C GLU A 199 0.73 -7.22 8.66
N GLY A 200 1.38 -7.90 9.58
CA GLY A 200 2.00 -7.27 10.75
C GLY A 200 2.75 -8.27 11.63
N SER A 201 3.58 -7.74 12.52
CA SER A 201 4.41 -8.52 13.46
C SER A 201 3.73 -8.67 14.81
N VAL A 202 3.76 -9.86 15.38
CA VAL A 202 3.47 -10.14 16.79
C VAL A 202 4.68 -10.73 17.48
N TYR A 203 4.87 -10.37 18.72
CA TYR A 203 5.98 -10.84 19.53
C TYR A 203 5.49 -11.65 20.73
N SER A 204 6.30 -12.61 21.19
CA SER A 204 6.10 -13.25 22.49
C SER A 204 6.20 -12.21 23.62
N TYR A 205 5.73 -12.58 24.82
CA TYR A 205 5.75 -11.69 26.00
C TYR A 205 7.15 -11.13 26.32
N ASP A 206 8.18 -11.94 26.08
CA ASP A 206 9.59 -11.60 26.33
C ASP A 206 10.32 -11.03 25.09
N PHE A 207 9.62 -10.84 23.97
CA PHE A 207 10.15 -10.41 22.67
C PHE A 207 11.24 -11.32 22.08
N SER A 208 11.40 -12.54 22.57
CA SER A 208 12.40 -13.50 22.07
C SER A 208 11.98 -14.18 20.78
N GLN A 209 10.68 -14.25 20.51
CA GLN A 209 10.11 -14.85 19.32
C GLN A 209 9.18 -13.86 18.63
N HIS A 210 9.14 -13.93 17.32
CA HIS A 210 8.18 -13.14 16.55
C HIS A 210 7.52 -13.99 15.46
N ALA A 211 6.27 -13.64 15.13
CA ALA A 211 5.49 -14.20 14.04
C ALA A 211 4.77 -13.08 13.30
N TYR A 212 4.21 -13.40 12.15
CA TYR A 212 3.39 -12.47 11.38
C TYR A 212 1.93 -12.86 11.46
N PHE A 213 1.04 -11.86 11.44
CA PHE A 213 -0.36 -12.09 11.09
C PHE A 213 -0.47 -12.41 9.62
N GLU A 214 -1.16 -13.50 9.32
CA GLU A 214 -1.48 -13.88 7.95
C GLU A 214 -2.76 -13.19 7.49
N GLY A 215 -2.76 -12.68 6.25
CA GLY A 215 -3.91 -12.11 5.60
C GLY A 215 -4.95 -13.16 5.18
N LEU A 216 -5.92 -12.74 4.41
CA LEU A 216 -7.05 -13.59 4.01
C LEU A 216 -6.61 -14.76 3.13
N PRO A 217 -7.13 -15.97 3.40
CA PRO A 217 -6.90 -17.14 2.55
C PRO A 217 -7.62 -17.01 1.21
N VAL A 218 -7.63 -18.07 0.41
CA VAL A 218 -8.49 -18.19 -0.76
C VAL A 218 -9.96 -18.12 -0.36
N ILE A 219 -10.73 -17.23 -1.01
CA ILE A 219 -12.16 -17.05 -0.75
C ILE A 219 -12.93 -17.15 -2.06
N PRO A 220 -13.59 -18.29 -2.33
CA PRO A 220 -14.52 -18.42 -3.45
C PRO A 220 -15.87 -17.80 -3.10
N THR A 221 -16.44 -17.04 -4.03
CA THR A 221 -17.78 -16.44 -3.93
C THR A 221 -18.56 -16.77 -5.18
N LEU A 222 -19.73 -17.35 -5.01
CA LEU A 222 -20.68 -17.64 -6.10
C LEU A 222 -21.82 -16.63 -6.01
N GLY A 223 -22.17 -16.03 -7.13
CA GLY A 223 -23.29 -15.09 -7.18
C GLY A 223 -24.13 -15.25 -8.43
N LEU A 224 -25.40 -14.85 -8.31
CA LEU A 224 -26.40 -14.90 -9.35
C LEU A 224 -27.13 -13.57 -9.44
N LYS A 225 -27.30 -13.03 -10.64
CA LYS A 225 -27.95 -11.75 -10.90
C LYS A 225 -28.93 -11.86 -12.05
N GLY A 226 -30.19 -11.51 -11.81
CA GLY A 226 -31.21 -11.34 -12.85
C GLY A 226 -31.38 -9.86 -13.21
N SER A 227 -31.56 -9.54 -14.49
CA SER A 227 -31.87 -8.20 -14.98
C SER A 227 -33.06 -8.26 -15.96
N PHE A 228 -34.09 -7.46 -15.70
CA PHE A 228 -35.36 -7.44 -16.42
C PHE A 228 -35.56 -6.11 -17.15
#